data_4d475bc8b6296f9f499a1bd5c0556dc4
#
_entry.id   4d475bc8b6296f9f499a1bd5c0556dc4
#
_cell.length_a   1.000
_cell.length_b   1.000
_cell.length_c   1.000
_cell.angle_alpha   90.00
_cell.angle_beta   90.00
_cell.angle_gamma   90.00
#
_symmetry.space_group_name_H-M   'P 1'
#
loop_
_entity.id
_entity.type
_entity.pdbx_description
1 polymer ?
#
loop_
_entity_poly.entity_id
_entity_poly.type
_entity_poly.pdbx_seq_one_letter_code
_entity_poly.pdbx_strand_id
1 'polypeptide(L)'
;MHFDITTAIGMPGGVFYLASHYMKNMVPLRVLALASSVLTLIFSVLHTHLDITELIVMPEFFLNLILLPINAKRLVEINRLTKQIEQATVESPVTEWLLPHMHLRKHKAGEVLFRKGDMADEIVYVASGKLKLQGIDHFIGPGELIGEIGLFSPEKVRTLTVVCDTDCELYQMTDEQIYRLYYQNPKLGFFFMRLIVERLLRDVKRGAIEQGTV
;
A
#
# COMPACT_ATOMS: atom_id res chain seq x y z
N MET A 1 -33.91 -42.68 -1.22
CA MET A 1 -32.87 -41.76 -0.80
C MET A 1 -33.59 -40.50 -0.29
N HIS A 2 -33.85 -40.42 1.01
CA HIS A 2 -34.47 -39.22 1.59
C HIS A 2 -33.38 -38.15 1.63
N PHE A 3 -33.50 -37.14 0.79
CA PHE A 3 -32.70 -35.92 0.90
C PHE A 3 -33.21 -35.19 2.15
N ASP A 4 -32.50 -35.36 3.25
CA ASP A 4 -32.82 -34.70 4.48
C ASP A 4 -32.38 -33.23 4.40
N ILE A 5 -33.16 -32.32 5.00
CA ILE A 5 -32.90 -30.87 5.01
C ILE A 5 -31.49 -30.58 5.55
N THR A 6 -31.02 -31.38 6.49
CA THR A 6 -29.68 -31.30 7.07
C THR A 6 -28.57 -31.50 6.03
N THR A 7 -28.72 -32.48 5.14
CA THR A 7 -27.78 -32.73 4.03
C THR A 7 -27.77 -31.59 3.01
N ALA A 8 -28.94 -30.99 2.76
CA ALA A 8 -29.07 -29.83 1.85
C ALA A 8 -28.34 -28.58 2.36
N ILE A 9 -28.21 -28.39 3.68
CA ILE A 9 -27.50 -27.28 4.30
C ILE A 9 -25.98 -27.56 4.42
N GLY A 10 -25.58 -28.79 4.71
CA GLY A 10 -24.17 -29.16 4.88
C GLY A 10 -23.37 -29.16 3.58
N MET A 11 -23.94 -29.62 2.46
CA MET A 11 -23.26 -29.66 1.17
C MET A 11 -22.76 -28.25 0.69
N PRO A 12 -23.57 -27.17 0.73
CA PRO A 12 -23.08 -25.86 0.34
C PRO A 12 -21.91 -25.35 1.17
N GLY A 13 -21.85 -25.68 2.47
CA GLY A 13 -20.73 -25.34 3.34
C GLY A 13 -19.41 -25.91 2.83
N GLY A 14 -19.39 -27.19 2.48
CA GLY A 14 -18.22 -27.85 1.90
C GLY A 14 -17.82 -27.28 0.53
N VAL A 15 -18.79 -26.98 -0.33
CA VAL A 15 -18.54 -26.35 -1.63
C VAL A 15 -17.93 -24.96 -1.48
N PHE A 16 -18.43 -24.13 -0.57
CA PHE A 16 -17.86 -22.80 -0.29
C PHE A 16 -16.45 -22.89 0.30
N TYR A 17 -16.19 -23.88 1.13
CA TYR A 17 -14.85 -24.14 1.65
C TYR A 17 -13.86 -24.47 0.51
N LEU A 18 -14.20 -25.38 -0.38
CA LEU A 18 -13.38 -25.72 -1.54
C LEU A 18 -13.22 -24.52 -2.49
N ALA A 19 -14.30 -23.80 -2.79
CA ALA A 19 -14.26 -22.61 -3.63
C ALA A 19 -13.34 -21.52 -3.05
N SER A 20 -13.28 -21.38 -1.71
CA SER A 20 -12.41 -20.43 -1.07
C SER A 20 -10.92 -20.66 -1.36
N HIS A 21 -10.49 -21.90 -1.56
CA HIS A 21 -9.11 -22.26 -1.89
C HIS A 21 -8.71 -21.91 -3.34
N TYR A 22 -9.67 -21.81 -4.24
CA TYR A 22 -9.43 -21.43 -5.64
C TYR A 22 -9.40 -19.93 -5.87
N MET A 23 -9.81 -19.13 -4.89
CA MET A 23 -9.88 -17.70 -5.06
C MET A 23 -8.53 -16.99 -4.88
N LYS A 24 -8.09 -16.28 -5.91
CA LYS A 24 -6.87 -15.46 -5.88
C LYS A 24 -7.04 -14.15 -5.09
N ASN A 25 -8.27 -13.65 -4.98
CA ASN A 25 -8.57 -12.38 -4.30
C ASN A 25 -8.86 -12.61 -2.82
N MET A 26 -8.22 -11.85 -1.94
CA MET A 26 -8.29 -12.04 -0.49
C MET A 26 -9.69 -11.77 0.10
N VAL A 27 -10.42 -10.78 -0.42
CA VAL A 27 -11.75 -10.40 0.12
C VAL A 27 -12.81 -11.47 -0.16
N PRO A 28 -13.05 -11.90 -1.44
CA PRO A 28 -14.01 -12.97 -1.73
C PRO A 28 -13.67 -14.28 -1.01
N LEU A 29 -12.38 -14.62 -0.90
CA LEU A 29 -11.92 -15.79 -0.15
C LEU A 29 -12.39 -15.76 1.31
N ARG A 30 -12.25 -14.63 1.99
CA ARG A 30 -12.67 -14.48 3.38
C ARG A 30 -14.19 -14.49 3.54
N VAL A 31 -14.92 -13.89 2.60
CA VAL A 31 -16.39 -13.91 2.60
C VAL A 31 -16.91 -15.34 2.44
N LEU A 32 -16.36 -16.10 1.50
CA LEU A 32 -16.74 -17.50 1.29
C LEU A 32 -16.38 -18.40 2.49
N ALA A 33 -15.21 -18.19 3.09
CA ALA A 33 -14.81 -18.91 4.29
C ALA A 33 -15.75 -18.61 5.48
N LEU A 34 -16.18 -17.37 5.65
CA LEU A 34 -17.19 -17.00 6.66
C LEU A 34 -18.54 -17.67 6.37
N ALA A 35 -19.01 -17.61 5.12
CA ALA A 35 -20.27 -18.25 4.73
C ALA A 35 -20.23 -19.77 4.96
N SER A 36 -19.12 -20.42 4.60
CA SER A 36 -18.88 -21.85 4.88
C SER A 36 -18.95 -22.15 6.37
N SER A 37 -18.21 -21.38 7.19
CA SER A 37 -18.20 -21.60 8.66
C SER A 37 -19.58 -21.43 9.29
N VAL A 38 -20.35 -20.43 8.87
CA VAL A 38 -21.71 -20.21 9.34
C VAL A 38 -22.63 -21.38 8.97
N LEU A 39 -22.58 -21.82 7.70
CA LEU A 39 -23.40 -22.96 7.23
C LEU A 39 -23.05 -24.25 7.94
N THR A 40 -21.75 -24.51 8.19
CA THR A 40 -21.32 -25.71 8.93
C THR A 40 -21.78 -25.65 10.39
N LEU A 41 -21.73 -24.50 11.05
CA LEU A 41 -22.23 -24.35 12.42
C LEU A 41 -23.75 -24.58 12.48
N ILE A 42 -24.53 -24.01 11.54
CA ILE A 42 -25.97 -24.23 11.45
C ILE A 42 -26.27 -25.72 11.21
N PHE A 43 -25.53 -26.35 10.30
CA PHE A 43 -25.67 -27.77 10.03
C PHE A 43 -25.41 -28.61 11.29
N SER A 44 -24.31 -28.36 12.00
CA SER A 44 -23.96 -29.10 13.21
C SER A 44 -25.08 -29.02 14.28
N VAL A 45 -25.62 -27.82 14.49
CA VAL A 45 -26.70 -27.59 15.48
C VAL A 45 -28.00 -28.29 15.06
N LEU A 46 -28.35 -28.26 13.77
CA LEU A 46 -29.57 -28.92 13.27
C LEU A 46 -29.43 -30.44 13.26
N HIS A 47 -28.25 -30.96 12.95
CA HIS A 47 -27.99 -32.40 12.88
C HIS A 47 -28.06 -33.06 14.26
N THR A 48 -27.53 -32.40 15.29
CA THR A 48 -27.52 -32.91 16.67
C THR A 48 -28.83 -32.63 17.42
N HIS A 49 -29.85 -32.03 16.78
CA HIS A 49 -31.10 -31.62 17.45
C HIS A 49 -30.91 -30.89 18.76
N LEU A 50 -29.83 -30.06 18.87
CA LEU A 50 -29.40 -29.32 20.05
C LEU A 50 -28.90 -30.21 21.21
N ASP A 51 -28.56 -31.48 20.96
CA ASP A 51 -27.91 -32.27 21.98
C ASP A 51 -26.45 -31.83 22.17
N ILE A 52 -26.20 -31.26 23.34
CA ILE A 52 -24.89 -30.67 23.68
C ILE A 52 -23.80 -31.75 23.73
N THR A 53 -24.15 -33.00 24.09
CA THR A 53 -23.18 -34.09 24.19
C THR A 53 -22.67 -34.52 22.80
N GLU A 54 -23.56 -34.59 21.82
CA GLU A 54 -23.17 -34.87 20.43
C GLU A 54 -22.43 -33.73 19.79
N LEU A 55 -22.81 -32.48 20.08
CA LEU A 55 -22.15 -31.28 19.55
C LEU A 55 -20.68 -31.15 20.02
N ILE A 56 -20.41 -31.50 21.29
CA ILE A 56 -19.06 -31.47 21.88
C ILE A 56 -18.13 -32.50 21.24
N VAL A 57 -18.65 -33.61 20.72
CA VAL A 57 -17.86 -34.65 20.08
C VAL A 57 -17.54 -34.32 18.62
N MET A 58 -18.15 -33.31 18.00
CA MET A 58 -17.90 -32.89 16.62
C MET A 58 -16.71 -31.92 16.52
N PRO A 59 -15.53 -32.35 16.00
CA PRO A 59 -14.35 -31.46 15.87
C PRO A 59 -14.63 -30.26 14.97
N GLU A 60 -15.50 -30.47 13.95
CA GLU A 60 -15.87 -29.43 12.97
C GLU A 60 -16.59 -28.24 13.60
N PHE A 61 -17.39 -28.48 14.63
CA PHE A 61 -18.08 -27.40 15.35
C PHE A 61 -17.07 -26.44 16.02
N PHE A 62 -16.14 -26.98 16.78
CA PHE A 62 -15.12 -26.17 17.47
C PHE A 62 -14.16 -25.49 16.49
N LEU A 63 -13.77 -26.19 15.42
CA LEU A 63 -12.89 -25.60 14.41
C LEU A 63 -13.55 -24.38 13.76
N ASN A 64 -14.82 -24.47 13.37
CA ASN A 64 -15.54 -23.37 12.76
C ASN A 64 -15.86 -22.25 13.76
N LEU A 65 -16.11 -22.59 15.04
CA LEU A 65 -16.29 -21.60 16.09
C LEU A 65 -15.03 -20.72 16.29
N ILE A 66 -13.84 -21.30 16.12
CA ILE A 66 -12.56 -20.57 16.20
C ILE A 66 -12.27 -19.85 14.88
N LEU A 67 -12.51 -20.46 13.75
CA LEU A 67 -12.21 -19.90 12.43
C LEU A 67 -13.09 -18.70 12.08
N LEU A 68 -14.33 -18.68 12.55
CA LEU A 68 -15.28 -17.62 12.27
C LEU A 68 -14.79 -16.23 12.77
N PRO A 69 -14.42 -16.05 14.05
CA PRO A 69 -13.89 -14.76 14.50
C PRO A 69 -12.54 -14.40 13.87
N ILE A 70 -11.69 -15.39 13.58
CA ILE A 70 -10.40 -15.14 12.92
C ILE A 70 -10.64 -14.59 11.50
N ASN A 71 -11.50 -15.22 10.71
CA ASN A 71 -11.82 -14.78 9.36
C ASN A 71 -12.56 -13.43 9.36
N ALA A 72 -13.46 -13.20 10.31
CA ALA A 72 -14.15 -11.92 10.48
C ALA A 72 -13.15 -10.79 10.80
N LYS A 73 -12.26 -11.00 11.77
CA LYS A 73 -11.20 -10.05 12.12
C LYS A 73 -10.33 -9.71 10.90
N ARG A 74 -9.89 -10.72 10.15
CA ARG A 74 -9.09 -10.55 8.94
C ARG A 74 -9.81 -9.75 7.86
N LEU A 75 -11.11 -9.99 7.67
CA LEU A 75 -11.91 -9.23 6.71
C LEU A 75 -12.04 -7.76 7.12
N VAL A 76 -12.27 -7.50 8.40
CA VAL A 76 -12.32 -6.12 8.94
C VAL A 76 -10.97 -5.42 8.76
N GLU A 77 -9.85 -6.11 9.03
CA GLU A 77 -8.50 -5.57 8.84
C GLU A 77 -8.25 -5.20 7.37
N ILE A 78 -8.62 -6.07 6.42
CA ILE A 78 -8.48 -5.80 4.98
C ILE A 78 -9.32 -4.57 4.59
N ASN A 79 -10.59 -4.53 4.98
CA ASN A 79 -11.47 -3.39 4.67
C ASN A 79 -10.98 -2.08 5.31
N ARG A 80 -10.47 -2.15 6.54
CA ARG A 80 -9.89 -0.99 7.23
C ARG A 80 -8.65 -0.48 6.48
N LEU A 81 -7.75 -1.38 6.06
CA LEU A 81 -6.57 -1.03 5.28
C LEU A 81 -6.95 -0.39 3.94
N THR A 82 -7.93 -0.95 3.22
CA THR A 82 -8.41 -0.39 1.96
C THR A 82 -8.97 1.02 2.14
N LYS A 83 -9.82 1.25 3.15
CA LYS A 83 -10.35 2.59 3.46
C LYS A 83 -9.27 3.57 3.90
N GLN A 84 -8.28 3.12 4.65
CA GLN A 84 -7.16 3.97 5.06
C GLN A 84 -6.25 4.36 3.89
N ILE A 85 -6.10 3.48 2.89
CA ILE A 85 -5.39 3.79 1.64
C ILE A 85 -6.16 4.86 0.85
N GLU A 86 -7.47 4.74 0.78
CA GLU A 86 -8.35 5.70 0.10
C GLU A 86 -8.36 7.09 0.78
N GLN A 87 -8.31 7.14 2.10
CA GLN A 87 -8.28 8.38 2.90
C GLN A 87 -6.89 9.03 2.96
N ALA A 88 -5.80 8.25 2.94
CA ALA A 88 -4.42 8.76 2.90
C ALA A 88 -4.10 9.57 1.62
N THR A 89 -5.06 9.65 0.72
CA THR A 89 -4.98 10.36 -0.55
C THR A 89 -5.10 11.89 -0.40
N VAL A 90 -5.47 12.42 0.76
CA VAL A 90 -5.88 13.84 0.91
C VAL A 90 -4.87 14.72 1.65
N GLU A 91 -4.03 14.19 2.55
CA GLU A 91 -3.05 14.96 3.32
C GLU A 91 -1.61 14.63 2.93
N SER A 92 -0.70 15.59 3.06
CA SER A 92 0.71 15.45 2.65
C SER A 92 1.45 14.40 3.50
N PRO A 93 1.58 13.16 3.04
CA PRO A 93 2.15 12.07 3.85
C PRO A 93 3.65 12.23 4.08
N VAL A 94 4.30 13.17 3.40
CA VAL A 94 5.75 13.40 3.51
C VAL A 94 6.11 13.84 4.92
N THR A 95 5.40 14.81 5.48
CA THR A 95 5.68 15.36 6.80
C THR A 95 5.36 14.39 7.92
N GLU A 96 4.29 13.61 7.76
CA GLU A 96 3.82 12.68 8.80
C GLU A 96 4.61 11.36 8.80
N TRP A 97 4.92 10.81 7.61
CA TRP A 97 5.45 9.46 7.51
C TRP A 97 6.92 9.37 7.12
N LEU A 98 7.41 10.29 6.28
CA LEU A 98 8.80 10.25 5.82
C LEU A 98 9.72 11.10 6.70
N LEU A 99 9.33 12.33 7.01
CA LEU A 99 10.17 13.28 7.72
C LEU A 99 10.73 12.75 9.06
N PRO A 100 9.97 12.00 9.91
CA PRO A 100 10.49 11.45 11.16
C PRO A 100 11.63 10.45 10.97
N HIS A 101 11.76 9.87 9.77
CA HIS A 101 12.78 8.87 9.44
C HIS A 101 13.90 9.40 8.54
N MET A 102 13.84 10.69 8.18
CA MET A 102 14.84 11.36 7.36
C MET A 102 15.89 12.08 8.23
N HIS A 103 17.07 12.29 7.65
CA HIS A 103 18.18 12.97 8.31
C HIS A 103 18.37 14.36 7.71
N LEU A 104 18.40 15.39 8.57
CA LEU A 104 18.67 16.75 8.15
C LEU A 104 20.14 16.94 7.77
N ARG A 105 20.38 17.49 6.58
CA ARG A 105 21.69 17.96 6.10
C ARG A 105 21.61 19.39 5.60
N LYS A 106 22.71 20.13 5.80
CA LYS A 106 22.86 21.53 5.32
C LYS A 106 23.81 21.54 4.14
N HIS A 107 23.38 22.19 3.07
CA HIS A 107 24.13 22.36 1.84
C HIS A 107 24.30 23.84 1.52
N LYS A 108 25.44 24.21 0.93
CA LYS A 108 25.74 25.56 0.54
C LYS A 108 25.27 25.87 -0.88
N ALA A 109 25.00 27.15 -1.14
CA ALA A 109 24.72 27.64 -2.49
C ALA A 109 25.85 27.21 -3.45
N GLY A 110 25.51 26.73 -4.64
CA GLY A 110 26.42 26.20 -5.66
C GLY A 110 26.82 24.73 -5.48
N GLU A 111 26.47 24.08 -4.38
CA GLU A 111 26.76 22.66 -4.15
C GLU A 111 25.92 21.78 -5.08
N VAL A 112 26.56 20.80 -5.72
CA VAL A 112 25.86 19.81 -6.57
C VAL A 112 25.35 18.71 -5.70
N LEU A 113 24.03 18.58 -5.63
CA LEU A 113 23.36 17.55 -4.85
C LEU A 113 23.31 16.20 -5.60
N PHE A 114 22.91 16.23 -6.88
CA PHE A 114 22.85 15.07 -7.76
C PHE A 114 23.48 15.40 -9.11
N ARG A 115 24.13 14.42 -9.74
CA ARG A 115 24.59 14.50 -11.13
C ARG A 115 23.76 13.57 -11.99
N LYS A 116 23.37 14.02 -13.17
CA LYS A 116 22.67 13.17 -14.15
C LYS A 116 23.53 11.95 -14.48
N GLY A 117 22.92 10.76 -14.41
CA GLY A 117 23.57 9.48 -14.67
C GLY A 117 24.20 8.81 -13.45
N ASP A 118 24.34 9.52 -12.31
CA ASP A 118 24.78 8.89 -11.06
C ASP A 118 23.71 7.92 -10.54
N MET A 119 24.10 7.00 -9.66
CA MET A 119 23.18 6.08 -9.00
C MET A 119 22.17 6.86 -8.15
N ALA A 120 20.91 6.49 -8.26
CA ALA A 120 19.83 7.06 -7.46
C ALA A 120 19.60 6.19 -6.22
N ASP A 121 20.23 6.55 -5.14
CA ASP A 121 20.28 5.81 -3.87
C ASP A 121 19.58 6.51 -2.70
N GLU A 122 19.07 7.73 -2.92
CA GLU A 122 18.37 8.51 -1.89
C GLU A 122 17.27 9.40 -2.47
N ILE A 123 16.33 9.80 -1.60
CA ILE A 123 15.36 10.87 -1.84
C ILE A 123 15.64 12.03 -0.91
N VAL A 124 15.23 13.20 -1.35
CA VAL A 124 15.48 14.47 -0.63
C VAL A 124 14.22 15.30 -0.54
N TYR A 125 13.89 15.75 0.65
CA TYR A 125 12.82 16.71 0.93
C TYR A 125 13.42 18.08 1.26
N VAL A 126 12.96 19.13 0.61
CA VAL A 126 13.44 20.49 0.81
C VAL A 126 12.71 21.12 1.99
N ALA A 127 13.44 21.36 3.09
CA ALA A 127 12.91 22.07 4.25
C ALA A 127 13.05 23.59 4.09
N SER A 128 14.21 24.05 3.59
CA SER A 128 14.45 25.45 3.28
C SER A 128 15.45 25.60 2.12
N GLY A 129 15.44 26.76 1.48
CA GLY A 129 16.28 27.05 0.32
C GLY A 129 15.63 26.73 -1.01
N LYS A 130 16.41 26.79 -2.10
CA LYS A 130 15.98 26.50 -3.47
C LYS A 130 16.98 25.62 -4.18
N LEU A 131 16.50 24.62 -4.91
CA LEU A 131 17.29 23.78 -5.78
C LEU A 131 16.99 24.12 -7.24
N LYS A 132 18.00 24.11 -8.08
CA LYS A 132 17.90 24.33 -9.54
C LYS A 132 18.14 23.04 -10.28
N LEU A 133 17.26 22.69 -11.19
CA LEU A 133 17.43 21.57 -12.11
C LEU A 133 18.22 22.05 -13.33
N GLN A 134 19.40 21.47 -13.57
CA GLN A 134 20.20 21.84 -14.74
C GLN A 134 19.61 21.23 -16.01
N GLY A 135 19.54 22.04 -17.06
CA GLY A 135 19.00 21.63 -18.35
C GLY A 135 17.52 21.92 -18.57
N ILE A 136 16.81 22.32 -17.51
CA ILE A 136 15.43 22.83 -17.57
C ILE A 136 15.35 24.06 -16.66
N ASP A 137 14.55 25.05 -17.06
CA ASP A 137 14.33 26.24 -16.24
C ASP A 137 13.28 25.96 -15.15
N HIS A 138 13.69 25.13 -14.19
CA HIS A 138 12.81 24.74 -13.09
C HIS A 138 13.54 24.74 -11.75
N PHE A 139 12.88 25.34 -10.77
CA PHE A 139 13.34 25.41 -9.39
C PHE A 139 12.42 24.55 -8.50
N ILE A 140 13.03 23.96 -7.49
CA ILE A 140 12.35 23.18 -6.46
C ILE A 140 12.51 23.93 -5.15
N GLY A 141 11.39 24.14 -4.49
CA GLY A 141 11.31 24.93 -3.24
C GLY A 141 10.97 24.10 -2.01
N PRO A 142 10.81 24.77 -0.87
CA PRO A 142 10.41 24.14 0.38
C PRO A 142 9.07 23.39 0.23
N GLY A 143 8.98 22.21 0.87
CA GLY A 143 7.80 21.36 0.83
C GLY A 143 7.82 20.31 -0.29
N GLU A 144 8.82 20.35 -1.17
CA GLU A 144 8.90 19.42 -2.29
C GLU A 144 9.88 18.26 -2.01
N LEU A 145 9.54 17.08 -2.54
CA LEU A 145 10.36 15.87 -2.50
C LEU A 145 10.97 15.62 -3.88
N ILE A 146 12.24 15.24 -3.95
CA ILE A 146 12.96 14.96 -5.20
C ILE A 146 13.78 13.66 -5.09
N GLY A 147 14.20 13.13 -6.27
CA GLY A 147 15.04 11.93 -6.37
C GLY A 147 14.24 10.63 -6.49
N GLU A 148 12.92 10.68 -6.28
CA GLU A 148 12.04 9.52 -6.37
C GLU A 148 11.96 8.92 -7.77
N ILE A 149 11.98 9.74 -8.84
CA ILE A 149 11.93 9.25 -10.23
C ILE A 149 13.12 8.36 -10.53
N GLY A 150 14.33 8.83 -10.21
CA GLY A 150 15.54 8.03 -10.42
C GLY A 150 15.57 6.78 -9.55
N LEU A 151 15.15 6.89 -8.29
CA LEU A 151 15.14 5.78 -7.35
C LEU A 151 14.21 4.63 -7.78
N PHE A 152 13.01 4.97 -8.28
CA PHE A 152 12.01 3.99 -8.72
C PHE A 152 12.08 3.66 -10.21
N SER A 153 13.02 4.27 -10.98
CA SER A 153 13.26 3.88 -12.37
C SER A 153 13.95 2.52 -12.44
N PRO A 154 13.74 1.76 -13.53
CA PRO A 154 14.40 0.47 -13.72
C PRO A 154 15.93 0.59 -13.74
N GLU A 155 16.46 1.68 -14.28
CA GLU A 155 17.89 1.95 -14.41
C GLU A 155 18.54 2.41 -13.09
N LYS A 156 17.73 2.88 -12.13
CA LYS A 156 18.19 3.44 -10.86
C LYS A 156 19.25 4.54 -11.01
N VAL A 157 19.05 5.45 -11.96
CA VAL A 157 19.97 6.57 -12.22
C VAL A 157 19.27 7.92 -12.08
N ARG A 158 20.06 8.95 -11.74
CA ARG A 158 19.58 10.33 -11.67
C ARG A 158 19.24 10.85 -13.07
N THR A 159 18.04 11.34 -13.26
CA THR A 159 17.54 11.84 -14.55
C THR A 159 18.08 13.23 -14.89
N LEU A 160 18.37 14.06 -13.87
CA LEU A 160 18.84 15.43 -13.99
C LEU A 160 19.95 15.74 -12.98
N THR A 161 20.77 16.73 -13.30
CA THR A 161 21.70 17.34 -12.33
C THR A 161 20.92 18.36 -11.49
N VAL A 162 21.09 18.31 -10.17
CA VAL A 162 20.45 19.20 -9.20
C VAL A 162 21.52 19.94 -8.43
N VAL A 163 21.39 21.26 -8.36
CA VAL A 163 22.32 22.15 -7.66
C VAL A 163 21.57 23.00 -6.65
N CYS A 164 22.18 23.27 -5.51
CA CYS A 164 21.67 24.22 -4.53
C CYS A 164 21.81 25.64 -5.08
N ASP A 165 20.69 26.32 -5.40
CA ASP A 165 20.69 27.70 -5.87
C ASP A 165 20.93 28.68 -4.70
N THR A 166 20.48 28.30 -3.52
CA THR A 166 20.72 29.03 -2.25
C THR A 166 21.27 28.06 -1.21
N ASP A 167 21.62 28.54 -0.02
CA ASP A 167 21.85 27.68 1.14
C ASP A 167 20.57 26.91 1.43
N CYS A 168 20.69 25.60 1.60
CA CYS A 168 19.55 24.68 1.74
C CYS A 168 19.65 23.83 3.01
N GLU A 169 18.50 23.61 3.64
CA GLU A 169 18.30 22.55 4.63
C GLU A 169 17.46 21.45 4.00
N LEU A 170 18.04 20.26 3.90
CA LEU A 170 17.48 19.12 3.18
C LEU A 170 17.35 17.93 4.10
N TYR A 171 16.18 17.30 4.13
CA TYR A 171 16.00 16.00 4.76
C TYR A 171 16.26 14.91 3.73
N GLN A 172 17.12 13.96 4.06
CA GLN A 172 17.56 12.89 3.15
C GLN A 172 17.22 11.53 3.73
N MET A 173 16.90 10.57 2.86
CA MET A 173 16.61 9.17 3.19
C MET A 173 17.13 8.27 2.10
N THR A 174 17.86 7.21 2.47
CA THR A 174 18.39 6.22 1.53
C THR A 174 17.31 5.27 1.02
N ASP A 175 17.60 4.62 -0.12
CA ASP A 175 16.73 3.61 -0.72
C ASP A 175 16.46 2.44 0.25
N GLU A 176 17.46 1.97 0.98
CA GLU A 176 17.28 0.91 1.99
C GLU A 176 16.28 1.30 3.08
N GLN A 177 16.34 2.56 3.55
CA GLN A 177 15.42 3.07 4.56
C GLN A 177 13.99 3.16 3.99
N ILE A 178 13.84 3.58 2.72
CA ILE A 178 12.56 3.65 2.02
C ILE A 178 11.95 2.26 1.86
N TYR A 179 12.74 1.27 1.40
CA TYR A 179 12.26 -0.11 1.28
C TYR A 179 11.85 -0.68 2.63
N ARG A 180 12.61 -0.42 3.68
CA ARG A 180 12.28 -0.87 5.04
C ARG A 180 10.97 -0.28 5.53
N LEU A 181 10.74 1.02 5.31
CA LEU A 181 9.46 1.69 5.62
C LEU A 181 8.31 1.16 4.77
N TYR A 182 8.54 0.87 3.49
CA TYR A 182 7.53 0.29 2.60
C TYR A 182 7.04 -1.06 3.12
N TYR A 183 7.93 -1.93 3.56
CA TYR A 183 7.54 -3.22 4.15
C TYR A 183 6.73 -3.07 5.44
N GLN A 184 7.01 -2.03 6.23
CA GLN A 184 6.28 -1.74 7.46
C GLN A 184 4.94 -1.05 7.19
N ASN A 185 4.88 -0.21 6.16
CA ASN A 185 3.70 0.56 5.79
C ASN A 185 3.48 0.59 4.27
N PRO A 186 2.69 -0.37 3.73
CA PRO A 186 2.41 -0.44 2.29
C PRO A 186 1.75 0.83 1.69
N LYS A 187 1.16 1.69 2.54
CA LYS A 187 0.56 2.96 2.09
C LYS A 187 1.58 3.90 1.44
N LEU A 188 2.86 3.82 1.85
CA LEU A 188 3.94 4.57 1.24
C LEU A 188 4.12 4.26 -0.25
N GLY A 189 3.91 3.00 -0.67
CA GLY A 189 3.96 2.62 -2.08
C GLY A 189 2.91 3.36 -2.92
N PHE A 190 1.68 3.47 -2.42
CA PHE A 190 0.62 4.24 -3.09
C PHE A 190 0.93 5.74 -3.12
N PHE A 191 1.50 6.27 -2.05
CA PHE A 191 1.94 7.66 -2.01
C PHE A 191 3.00 7.95 -3.08
N PHE A 192 4.05 7.14 -3.18
CA PHE A 192 5.09 7.33 -4.19
C PHE A 192 4.54 7.14 -5.61
N MET A 193 3.69 6.15 -5.84
CA MET A 193 3.03 5.96 -7.14
C MET A 193 2.26 7.21 -7.55
N ARG A 194 1.46 7.77 -6.66
CA ARG A 194 0.70 8.99 -6.90
C ARG A 194 1.61 10.18 -7.18
N LEU A 195 2.64 10.38 -6.36
CA LEU A 195 3.61 11.46 -6.53
C LEU A 195 4.26 11.42 -7.93
N ILE A 196 4.70 10.23 -8.36
CA ILE A 196 5.31 10.03 -9.67
C ILE A 196 4.31 10.32 -10.79
N VAL A 197 3.08 9.79 -10.70
CA VAL A 197 2.04 10.04 -11.70
C VAL A 197 1.68 11.52 -11.78
N GLU A 198 1.53 12.23 -10.67
CA GLU A 198 1.24 13.66 -10.63
C GLU A 198 2.37 14.49 -11.29
N ARG A 199 3.63 14.07 -11.12
CA ARG A 199 4.77 14.72 -11.77
C ARG A 199 4.80 14.47 -13.26
N LEU A 200 4.65 13.21 -13.69
CA LEU A 200 4.59 12.86 -15.10
C LEU A 200 3.48 13.62 -15.83
N LEU A 201 2.30 13.72 -15.22
CA LEU A 201 1.19 14.50 -15.79
C LEU A 201 1.49 16.01 -15.86
N ARG A 202 2.22 16.57 -14.89
CA ARG A 202 2.67 17.96 -14.94
C ARG A 202 3.66 18.19 -16.08
N ASP A 203 4.62 17.30 -16.23
CA ASP A 203 5.65 17.42 -17.27
C ASP A 203 5.05 17.26 -18.68
N VAL A 204 4.10 16.33 -18.87
CA VAL A 204 3.34 16.19 -20.11
C VAL A 204 2.56 17.48 -20.42
N LYS A 205 1.89 18.07 -19.45
CA LYS A 205 1.14 19.34 -19.64
C LYS A 205 2.07 20.50 -19.99
N ARG A 206 3.26 20.60 -19.37
CA ARG A 206 4.26 21.61 -19.72
C ARG A 206 4.77 21.42 -21.15
N GLY A 207 5.15 20.20 -21.51
CA GLY A 207 5.60 19.90 -22.89
C GLY A 207 4.53 20.16 -23.94
N ALA A 208 3.25 19.95 -23.62
CA ALA A 208 2.13 20.27 -24.51
C ALA A 208 1.94 21.79 -24.67
N ILE A 209 2.14 22.57 -23.60
CA ILE A 209 2.06 24.04 -23.65
C ILE A 209 3.22 24.61 -24.45
N GLU A 210 4.45 24.11 -24.28
CA GLU A 210 5.63 24.54 -25.04
C GLU A 210 5.53 24.22 -26.52
N GLN A 211 4.80 23.16 -26.90
CA GLN A 211 4.54 22.77 -28.30
C GLN A 211 3.33 23.46 -28.91
N GLY A 212 2.62 24.32 -28.20
CA GLY A 212 1.48 25.10 -28.72
C GLY A 212 0.26 24.25 -29.09
N THR A 213 0.08 23.08 -28.47
CA THR A 213 -1.00 22.12 -28.79
C THR A 213 -2.21 22.20 -27.87
N VAL A 214 -2.38 23.32 -27.12
CA VAL A 214 -3.57 23.59 -26.30
C VAL A 214 -4.14 24.97 -26.68
#